data_c25dbc530fc7b85d9840516e041d9ed5
#
_entry.id   c25dbc530fc7b85d9840516e041d9ed5
#
_cell.length_a   1.000
_cell.length_b   1.000
_cell.length_c   1.000
_cell.angle_alpha   90.00
_cell.angle_beta   90.00
_cell.angle_gamma   90.00
#
_symmetry.space_group_name_H-M   'P 1'
#
loop_
_entity.id
_entity.type
_entity.pdbx_description
1 polymer ?
#
loop_
_entity_poly.entity_id
_entity_poly.type
_entity_poly.pdbx_seq_one_letter_code
_entity_poly.pdbx_strand_id
1 'polypeptide(L)'
;MSEDGEHPPDGRLIGGRYRLVERLGSGPGGTVWRARDEQAEREERYVAVKEPRLAGGPEGEERQRAMRRLPHEARAAAQVDHPAAVTIHDVLLDGELPWIVMELVEGESLEAALAGRGPLADAETARIGLAVLGALHAAHRVGIVHRDLKPSNVLLGEGGERVVVTDFGIGASGRGDAQEDAAGFVAPEYGSGRVAGPASDLWSLGALLSSAVADRAAAGPLGSLLERLLAPEPEDRPTAEEAAEVLAEVAGTSPPAWAAETRTPPRTVRTAVSPPAPEALVSAPAAEEPRRLTALSAFNLLLQKKPERG
;
A
#
# COMPACT_ATOMS: atom_id res chain seq x y z
N MET A 1 -10.20 0.33 40.16
CA MET A 1 -10.21 0.75 38.78
C MET A 1 -9.02 0.02 38.19
N SER A 2 -9.33 -1.12 37.62
CA SER A 2 -8.35 -2.16 37.27
C SER A 2 -7.75 -1.81 35.89
N GLU A 3 -6.46 -1.54 35.88
CA GLU A 3 -5.66 -1.66 34.67
C GLU A 3 -5.58 -3.16 34.37
N ASP A 4 -6.50 -3.63 33.53
CA ASP A 4 -6.36 -4.93 32.88
C ASP A 4 -5.22 -4.81 31.86
N GLY A 5 -4.00 -4.92 32.35
CA GLY A 5 -2.84 -5.26 31.57
C GLY A 5 -3.10 -6.63 30.97
N GLU A 6 -3.67 -6.67 29.76
CA GLU A 6 -3.70 -7.86 28.93
C GLU A 6 -2.26 -8.29 28.67
N HIS A 7 -1.74 -9.10 29.59
CA HIS A 7 -0.61 -9.95 29.26
C HIS A 7 -1.02 -10.79 28.04
N PRO A 8 -0.13 -11.01 27.07
CA PRO A 8 -0.39 -12.00 26.04
C PRO A 8 -0.81 -13.27 26.77
N PRO A 9 -1.80 -14.01 26.26
CA PRO A 9 -2.03 -15.35 26.74
C PRO A 9 -0.71 -16.10 26.56
N ASP A 10 0.05 -16.25 27.65
CA ASP A 10 1.42 -16.76 27.65
C ASP A 10 1.51 -17.99 26.76
N GLY A 11 2.24 -17.84 25.68
CA GLY A 11 2.52 -18.94 24.79
C GLY A 11 1.42 -19.31 23.81
N ARG A 12 0.43 -18.45 23.47
CA ARG A 12 -0.53 -18.76 22.40
C ARG A 12 0.22 -19.01 21.09
N LEU A 13 -0.10 -20.14 20.45
CA LEU A 13 0.47 -20.56 19.17
C LEU A 13 -0.50 -20.20 18.03
N ILE A 14 -0.09 -19.34 17.14
CA ILE A 14 -0.87 -18.88 16.00
C ILE A 14 -0.57 -19.75 14.80
N GLY A 15 -1.63 -20.27 14.15
CA GLY A 15 -1.51 -21.13 12.98
C GLY A 15 -0.66 -22.39 13.20
N GLY A 16 -0.48 -22.85 14.46
CA GLY A 16 0.34 -23.99 14.79
C GLY A 16 1.86 -23.78 14.60
N ARG A 17 2.31 -22.52 14.43
CA ARG A 17 3.71 -22.21 14.11
C ARG A 17 4.30 -21.05 14.90
N TYR A 18 3.57 -19.96 15.06
CA TYR A 18 4.12 -18.74 15.64
C TYR A 18 3.68 -18.57 17.09
N ARG A 19 4.61 -18.71 18.03
CA ARG A 19 4.36 -18.55 19.45
C ARG A 19 4.50 -17.10 19.88
N LEU A 20 3.42 -16.49 20.35
CA LEU A 20 3.44 -15.12 20.84
C LEU A 20 4.32 -15.03 22.10
N VAL A 21 5.20 -14.02 22.15
CA VAL A 21 6.17 -13.79 23.21
C VAL A 21 5.85 -12.52 23.99
N GLU A 22 5.74 -11.39 23.28
CA GLU A 22 5.49 -10.10 23.91
C GLU A 22 4.71 -9.17 22.96
N ARG A 23 4.01 -8.20 23.53
CA ARG A 23 3.30 -7.18 22.76
C ARG A 23 4.26 -6.04 22.39
N LEU A 24 4.43 -5.78 21.09
CA LEU A 24 5.26 -4.69 20.57
C LEU A 24 4.49 -3.38 20.53
N GLY A 25 3.18 -3.42 20.23
CA GLY A 25 2.35 -2.24 20.14
C GLY A 25 0.87 -2.57 19.95
N SER A 26 0.01 -1.59 20.22
CA SER A 26 -1.43 -1.69 20.03
C SER A 26 -1.98 -0.34 19.58
N GLY A 27 -2.93 -0.35 18.63
CA GLY A 27 -3.51 0.86 18.09
C GLY A 27 -4.82 0.59 17.35
N PRO A 28 -5.34 1.58 16.60
CA PRO A 28 -6.58 1.45 15.83
C PRO A 28 -6.54 0.31 14.81
N GLY A 29 -5.36 0.03 14.22
CA GLY A 29 -5.16 -1.05 13.24
C GLY A 29 -5.06 -2.45 13.83
N GLY A 30 -4.96 -2.59 15.15
CA GLY A 30 -4.81 -3.88 15.83
C GLY A 30 -3.64 -3.92 16.81
N THR A 31 -3.25 -5.13 17.19
CA THR A 31 -2.12 -5.38 18.10
C THR A 31 -1.00 -6.09 17.33
N VAL A 32 0.24 -5.65 17.54
CA VAL A 32 1.44 -6.29 16.98
C VAL A 32 2.19 -6.99 18.10
N TRP A 33 2.52 -8.25 17.86
CA TRP A 33 3.20 -9.13 18.78
C TRP A 33 4.57 -9.54 18.24
N ARG A 34 5.58 -9.62 19.09
CA ARG A 34 6.78 -10.41 18.81
C ARG A 34 6.42 -11.87 18.96
N ALA A 35 6.75 -12.69 17.99
CA ALA A 35 6.50 -14.12 18.02
C ALA A 35 7.74 -14.91 17.62
N ARG A 36 7.89 -16.11 18.19
CA ARG A 36 8.92 -17.06 17.80
C ARG A 36 8.37 -18.02 16.75
N ASP A 37 9.09 -18.21 15.66
CA ASP A 37 8.80 -19.21 14.65
C ASP A 37 9.30 -20.59 15.14
N GLU A 38 8.39 -21.46 15.58
CA GLU A 38 8.74 -22.79 16.10
C GLU A 38 9.14 -23.81 15.02
N GLN A 39 8.99 -23.45 13.77
CA GLN A 39 9.43 -24.29 12.63
C GLN A 39 10.74 -23.81 12.00
N ALA A 40 11.41 -22.82 12.58
CA ALA A 40 12.72 -22.39 12.12
C ALA A 40 13.78 -23.49 12.39
N GLU A 41 14.47 -23.94 11.35
CA GLU A 41 15.33 -25.15 11.40
C GLU A 41 16.66 -24.98 12.14
N ARG A 42 17.19 -23.76 12.34
CA ARG A 42 18.60 -23.61 12.80
C ARG A 42 18.86 -22.59 13.90
N GLU A 43 18.06 -21.54 14.02
CA GLU A 43 18.20 -20.50 15.05
C GLU A 43 16.84 -20.02 15.50
N GLU A 44 16.75 -19.48 16.72
CA GLU A 44 15.52 -18.82 17.17
C GLU A 44 15.20 -17.66 16.25
N ARG A 45 14.22 -17.84 15.38
CA ARG A 45 13.75 -16.79 14.47
C ARG A 45 12.55 -16.09 15.10
N TYR A 46 12.69 -14.79 15.29
CA TYR A 46 11.59 -13.94 15.72
C TYR A 46 10.97 -13.22 14.50
N VAL A 47 9.67 -13.01 14.59
CA VAL A 47 8.84 -12.30 13.60
C VAL A 47 7.90 -11.36 14.31
N ALA A 48 7.38 -10.35 13.59
CA ALA A 48 6.25 -9.56 14.05
C ALA A 48 4.96 -10.20 13.54
N VAL A 49 3.95 -10.32 14.42
CA VAL A 49 2.65 -10.90 14.08
C VAL A 49 1.56 -9.91 14.45
N LYS A 50 0.82 -9.45 13.43
CA LYS A 50 -0.26 -8.47 13.61
C LYS A 50 -1.60 -9.17 13.73
N GLU A 51 -2.28 -8.90 14.82
CA GLU A 51 -3.68 -9.21 15.07
C GLU A 51 -4.53 -8.00 14.66
N PRO A 52 -5.25 -8.03 13.52
CA PRO A 52 -6.03 -6.88 13.09
C PRO A 52 -7.21 -6.62 14.02
N ARG A 53 -7.47 -5.35 14.31
CA ARG A 53 -8.72 -4.95 14.94
C ARG A 53 -9.80 -4.83 13.86
N LEU A 54 -10.86 -5.61 14.02
CA LEU A 54 -12.00 -5.60 13.11
C LEU A 54 -13.11 -4.72 13.70
N ALA A 55 -13.55 -3.73 12.94
CA ALA A 55 -14.69 -2.89 13.33
C ALA A 55 -16.01 -3.69 13.34
N GLY A 56 -16.94 -3.27 14.19
CA GLY A 56 -18.26 -3.89 14.33
C GLY A 56 -18.31 -5.05 15.33
N GLY A 57 -19.53 -5.44 15.71
CA GLY A 57 -19.75 -6.58 16.63
C GLY A 57 -19.39 -7.94 16.00
N PRO A 58 -19.33 -9.02 16.79
CA PRO A 58 -18.90 -10.35 16.33
C PRO A 58 -19.66 -10.86 15.11
N GLU A 59 -20.95 -10.57 14.99
CA GLU A 59 -21.83 -10.98 13.89
C GLU A 59 -22.10 -9.86 12.88
N GLY A 60 -21.44 -8.69 13.03
CA GLY A 60 -21.67 -7.51 12.18
C GLY A 60 -21.21 -7.73 10.73
N GLU A 61 -21.99 -7.24 9.77
CA GLU A 61 -21.62 -7.33 8.34
C GLU A 61 -20.28 -6.64 8.03
N GLU A 62 -19.96 -5.55 8.72
CA GLU A 62 -18.72 -4.82 8.53
C GLU A 62 -17.52 -5.68 8.93
N ARG A 63 -17.60 -6.35 10.08
CA ARG A 63 -16.58 -7.32 10.51
C ARG A 63 -16.41 -8.45 9.51
N GLN A 64 -17.51 -9.03 9.02
CA GLN A 64 -17.45 -10.11 8.02
C GLN A 64 -16.83 -9.63 6.70
N ARG A 65 -17.14 -8.41 6.25
CA ARG A 65 -16.51 -7.81 5.06
C ARG A 65 -15.02 -7.62 5.26
N ALA A 66 -14.60 -7.09 6.42
CA ALA A 66 -13.19 -6.91 6.76
C ALA A 66 -12.44 -8.25 6.81
N MET A 67 -13.00 -9.28 7.43
CA MET A 67 -12.41 -10.63 7.49
C MET A 67 -12.15 -11.24 6.11
N ARG A 68 -13.06 -11.03 5.16
CA ARG A 68 -12.89 -11.50 3.78
C ARG A 68 -11.84 -10.71 3.02
N ARG A 69 -11.75 -9.39 3.25
CA ARG A 69 -10.89 -8.47 2.52
C ARG A 69 -9.44 -8.51 2.98
N LEU A 70 -9.20 -8.48 4.30
CA LEU A 70 -7.87 -8.38 4.89
C LEU A 70 -6.85 -9.42 4.38
N PRO A 71 -7.19 -10.72 4.21
CA PRO A 71 -6.23 -11.67 3.68
C PRO A 71 -5.83 -11.38 2.23
N HIS A 72 -6.72 -10.80 1.44
CA HIS A 72 -6.41 -10.41 0.06
C HIS A 72 -5.54 -9.16 0.02
N GLU A 73 -5.84 -8.16 0.85
CA GLU A 73 -5.03 -6.94 0.99
C GLU A 73 -3.61 -7.28 1.46
N ALA A 74 -3.48 -8.11 2.49
CA ALA A 74 -2.18 -8.52 3.00
C ALA A 74 -1.35 -9.33 1.98
N ARG A 75 -1.99 -10.24 1.22
CA ARG A 75 -1.30 -10.96 0.13
C ARG A 75 -0.90 -10.05 -1.03
N ALA A 76 -1.69 -9.03 -1.32
CA ALA A 76 -1.30 -8.02 -2.28
C ALA A 76 -0.11 -7.22 -1.77
N ALA A 77 -0.15 -6.74 -0.52
CA ALA A 77 0.96 -6.02 0.11
C ALA A 77 2.27 -6.83 0.15
N ALA A 78 2.19 -8.16 0.26
CA ALA A 78 3.35 -9.05 0.20
C ALA A 78 4.07 -9.04 -1.17
N GLN A 79 3.50 -8.44 -2.21
CA GLN A 79 4.14 -8.27 -3.52
C GLN A 79 5.03 -7.01 -3.60
N VAL A 80 5.02 -6.17 -2.59
CA VAL A 80 5.86 -4.97 -2.54
C VAL A 80 7.28 -5.40 -2.17
N ASP A 81 8.18 -5.35 -3.15
CA ASP A 81 9.59 -5.70 -2.99
C ASP A 81 10.45 -4.43 -2.98
N HIS A 82 10.81 -3.98 -1.79
CA HIS A 82 11.68 -2.82 -1.60
C HIS A 82 12.33 -2.86 -0.20
N PRO A 83 13.61 -2.49 -0.02
CA PRO A 83 14.30 -2.54 1.27
C PRO A 83 13.67 -1.66 2.36
N ALA A 84 12.91 -0.63 1.96
CA ALA A 84 12.15 0.23 2.87
C ALA A 84 10.66 -0.15 2.97
N ALA A 85 10.22 -1.29 2.45
CA ALA A 85 8.89 -1.85 2.68
C ALA A 85 8.99 -3.07 3.60
N VAL A 86 8.08 -3.18 4.57
CA VAL A 86 8.05 -4.35 5.46
C VAL A 86 7.81 -5.63 4.67
N THR A 87 8.62 -6.66 4.91
CA THR A 87 8.45 -7.96 4.26
C THR A 87 7.34 -8.75 4.96
N ILE A 88 6.27 -9.09 4.24
CA ILE A 88 5.22 -9.98 4.74
C ILE A 88 5.65 -11.42 4.44
N HIS A 89 5.75 -12.25 5.49
CA HIS A 89 6.17 -13.65 5.39
C HIS A 89 5.01 -14.60 5.19
N ASP A 90 3.87 -14.33 5.87
CA ASP A 90 2.70 -15.21 5.83
C ASP A 90 1.40 -14.46 6.18
N VAL A 91 0.27 -15.03 5.76
CA VAL A 91 -1.07 -14.57 6.13
C VAL A 91 -1.88 -15.78 6.55
N LEU A 92 -2.12 -15.90 7.84
CA LEU A 92 -2.73 -17.06 8.48
C LEU A 92 -4.17 -16.79 8.87
N LEU A 93 -4.97 -17.85 8.95
CA LEU A 93 -6.26 -17.83 9.66
C LEU A 93 -6.08 -18.61 10.98
N ASP A 94 -6.28 -17.96 12.10
CA ASP A 94 -6.36 -18.60 13.40
C ASP A 94 -7.80 -18.45 13.93
N GLY A 95 -8.55 -19.54 13.90
CA GLY A 95 -10.01 -19.49 13.92
C GLY A 95 -10.53 -18.77 12.67
N GLU A 96 -11.30 -17.70 12.88
CA GLU A 96 -11.81 -16.88 11.78
C GLU A 96 -10.99 -15.59 11.56
N LEU A 97 -10.01 -15.29 12.43
CA LEU A 97 -9.23 -14.06 12.38
C LEU A 97 -8.04 -14.21 11.41
N PRO A 98 -7.86 -13.27 10.49
CA PRO A 98 -6.64 -13.21 9.69
C PRO A 98 -5.50 -12.61 10.53
N TRP A 99 -4.38 -13.31 10.63
CA TRP A 99 -3.14 -12.84 11.25
C TRP A 99 -2.10 -12.60 10.18
N ILE A 100 -1.35 -11.52 10.29
CA ILE A 100 -0.32 -11.14 9.31
C ILE A 100 1.04 -11.31 9.97
N VAL A 101 1.86 -12.19 9.39
CA VAL A 101 3.24 -12.45 9.82
C VAL A 101 4.19 -11.67 8.94
N MET A 102 5.05 -10.88 9.55
CA MET A 102 5.98 -10.00 8.85
C MET A 102 7.35 -9.99 9.52
N GLU A 103 8.33 -9.44 8.86
CA GLU A 103 9.65 -9.27 9.46
C GLU A 103 9.56 -8.46 10.75
N LEU A 104 10.38 -8.83 11.73
CA LEU A 104 10.58 -8.05 12.93
C LEU A 104 11.62 -6.97 12.65
N VAL A 105 11.21 -5.72 12.76
CA VAL A 105 12.11 -4.57 12.66
C VAL A 105 12.45 -4.14 14.08
N GLU A 106 13.70 -4.33 14.48
CA GLU A 106 14.22 -3.85 15.75
C GLU A 106 14.49 -2.35 15.64
N GLY A 107 13.84 -1.54 16.51
CA GLY A 107 13.89 -0.07 16.45
C GLY A 107 12.63 0.58 17.01
N GLU A 108 12.37 1.81 16.61
CA GLU A 108 11.22 2.59 17.06
C GLU A 108 10.43 3.17 15.89
N SER A 109 9.17 3.57 16.10
CA SER A 109 8.44 4.30 15.09
C SER A 109 8.97 5.74 14.96
N LEU A 110 8.81 6.34 13.78
CA LEU A 110 9.12 7.76 13.58
C LEU A 110 8.32 8.64 14.55
N GLU A 111 7.08 8.26 14.88
CA GLU A 111 6.27 8.94 15.90
C GLU A 111 6.95 8.93 17.27
N ALA A 112 7.43 7.77 17.73
CA ALA A 112 8.15 7.64 19.00
C ALA A 112 9.47 8.42 18.98
N ALA A 113 10.20 8.34 17.88
CA ALA A 113 11.43 9.09 17.68
C ALA A 113 11.21 10.61 17.77
N LEU A 114 10.17 11.13 17.11
CA LEU A 114 9.81 12.55 17.18
C LEU A 114 9.35 12.97 18.58
N ALA A 115 8.61 12.13 19.27
CA ALA A 115 8.18 12.38 20.63
C ALA A 115 9.37 12.41 21.63
N GLY A 116 10.34 11.52 21.42
CA GLY A 116 11.52 11.41 22.32
C GLY A 116 12.66 12.40 22.01
N ARG A 117 12.95 12.62 20.72
CA ARG A 117 14.11 13.41 20.26
C ARG A 117 13.74 14.80 19.75
N GLY A 118 12.44 15.04 19.51
CA GLY A 118 11.96 16.24 18.85
C GLY A 118 12.13 16.20 17.32
N PRO A 119 11.94 17.36 16.65
CA PRO A 119 12.03 17.46 15.21
C PRO A 119 13.43 17.12 14.68
N LEU A 120 13.49 16.64 13.46
CA LEU A 120 14.69 16.19 12.76
C LEU A 120 15.30 17.32 11.91
N ALA A 121 16.59 17.22 11.63
CA ALA A 121 17.25 18.06 10.65
C ALA A 121 16.77 17.77 9.22
N ASP A 122 16.82 18.76 8.33
CA ASP A 122 16.35 18.67 6.94
C ASP A 122 16.97 17.48 6.20
N ALA A 123 18.27 17.25 6.32
CA ALA A 123 18.96 16.16 5.66
C ALA A 123 18.49 14.77 6.16
N GLU A 124 18.22 14.62 7.46
CA GLU A 124 17.69 13.39 8.03
C GLU A 124 16.23 13.17 7.59
N THR A 125 15.41 14.23 7.65
CA THR A 125 14.02 14.22 7.17
C THR A 125 13.97 13.84 5.69
N ALA A 126 14.83 14.42 4.85
CA ALA A 126 14.90 14.10 3.42
C ALA A 126 15.35 12.65 3.17
N ARG A 127 16.31 12.12 3.94
CA ARG A 127 16.75 10.72 3.85
C ARG A 127 15.61 9.75 4.18
N ILE A 128 14.86 10.03 5.25
CA ILE A 128 13.66 9.24 5.60
C ILE A 128 12.62 9.34 4.48
N GLY A 129 12.36 10.57 4.00
CA GLY A 129 11.42 10.82 2.91
C GLY A 129 11.78 10.05 1.64
N LEU A 130 13.06 10.00 1.28
CA LEU A 130 13.54 9.28 0.10
C LEU A 130 13.33 7.77 0.23
N ALA A 131 13.57 7.19 1.40
CA ALA A 131 13.33 5.77 1.66
C ALA A 131 11.83 5.44 1.61
N VAL A 132 10.97 6.25 2.26
CA VAL A 132 9.51 6.11 2.22
C VAL A 132 9.00 6.23 0.79
N LEU A 133 9.44 7.24 0.05
CA LEU A 133 9.04 7.45 -1.34
C LEU A 133 9.42 6.27 -2.25
N GLY A 134 10.59 5.66 -2.03
CA GLY A 134 11.01 4.45 -2.74
C GLY A 134 10.07 3.28 -2.49
N ALA A 135 9.66 3.06 -1.24
CA ALA A 135 8.69 2.02 -0.87
C ALA A 135 7.31 2.28 -1.48
N LEU A 136 6.84 3.54 -1.45
CA LEU A 136 5.58 3.94 -2.11
C LEU A 136 5.65 3.71 -3.62
N HIS A 137 6.74 4.11 -4.26
CA HIS A 137 6.93 3.90 -5.71
C HIS A 137 6.88 2.40 -6.06
N ALA A 138 7.54 1.53 -5.28
CA ALA A 138 7.48 0.09 -5.48
C ALA A 138 6.06 -0.47 -5.32
N ALA A 139 5.30 0.00 -4.31
CA ALA A 139 3.91 -0.37 -4.09
C ALA A 139 2.99 0.07 -5.26
N HIS A 140 3.13 1.31 -5.71
CA HIS A 140 2.35 1.86 -6.82
C HIS A 140 2.58 1.09 -8.13
N ARG A 141 3.79 0.61 -8.39
CA ARG A 141 4.11 -0.22 -9.55
C ARG A 141 3.35 -1.54 -9.60
N VAL A 142 3.00 -2.09 -8.45
CA VAL A 142 2.17 -3.31 -8.35
C VAL A 142 0.69 -3.00 -8.05
N GLY A 143 0.28 -1.73 -8.21
CA GLY A 143 -1.11 -1.30 -8.08
C GLY A 143 -1.60 -1.13 -6.63
N ILE A 144 -0.68 -1.03 -5.67
CA ILE A 144 -1.01 -0.86 -4.25
C ILE A 144 -0.82 0.60 -3.85
N VAL A 145 -1.85 1.20 -3.27
CA VAL A 145 -1.84 2.52 -2.63
C VAL A 145 -1.82 2.31 -1.12
N HIS A 146 -0.94 3.03 -0.41
CA HIS A 146 -0.75 2.84 1.04
C HIS A 146 -1.97 3.26 1.86
N ARG A 147 -2.52 4.44 1.60
CA ARG A 147 -3.75 5.00 2.18
C ARG A 147 -3.71 5.31 3.69
N ASP A 148 -2.67 4.95 4.41
CA ASP A 148 -2.50 5.20 5.85
C ASP A 148 -1.05 5.55 6.21
N LEU A 149 -0.40 6.33 5.36
CA LEU A 149 0.95 6.77 5.65
C LEU A 149 0.94 7.84 6.76
N LYS A 150 1.62 7.53 7.87
CA LYS A 150 1.76 8.39 9.04
C LYS A 150 3.01 7.98 9.83
N PRO A 151 3.51 8.83 10.76
CA PRO A 151 4.74 8.53 11.51
C PRO A 151 4.74 7.21 12.26
N SER A 152 3.60 6.75 12.78
CA SER A 152 3.50 5.45 13.47
C SER A 152 3.65 4.24 12.54
N ASN A 153 3.49 4.41 11.22
CA ASN A 153 3.66 3.37 10.20
C ASN A 153 5.03 3.42 9.49
N VAL A 154 5.95 4.24 10.00
CA VAL A 154 7.35 4.31 9.55
C VAL A 154 8.24 3.91 10.72
N LEU A 155 8.96 2.81 10.57
CA LEU A 155 9.90 2.30 11.58
C LEU A 155 11.32 2.73 11.24
N LEU A 156 12.05 3.16 12.25
CA LEU A 156 13.47 3.47 12.20
C LEU A 156 14.20 2.32 12.90
N GLY A 157 14.97 1.54 12.14
CA GLY A 157 15.79 0.46 12.68
C GLY A 157 16.88 0.96 13.61
N GLU A 158 17.49 0.07 14.38
CA GLU A 158 18.59 0.41 15.27
C GLU A 158 19.67 1.22 14.53
N GLY A 159 20.16 2.28 15.18
CA GLY A 159 21.13 3.21 14.57
C GLY A 159 20.52 4.20 13.57
N GLY A 160 19.23 4.12 13.26
CA GLY A 160 18.52 5.06 12.37
C GLY A 160 18.87 4.95 10.88
N GLU A 161 19.69 3.96 10.48
CA GLU A 161 20.08 3.80 9.07
C GLU A 161 18.99 3.15 8.20
N ARG A 162 18.25 2.21 8.77
CA ARG A 162 17.18 1.51 8.07
C ARG A 162 15.84 2.19 8.34
N VAL A 163 15.10 2.51 7.28
CA VAL A 163 13.74 3.02 7.33
C VAL A 163 12.82 1.97 6.72
N VAL A 164 11.73 1.63 7.42
CA VAL A 164 10.78 0.60 6.95
C VAL A 164 9.35 1.12 7.08
N VAL A 165 8.61 1.09 5.97
CA VAL A 165 7.17 1.42 5.92
C VAL A 165 6.36 0.15 6.14
N THR A 166 5.36 0.23 7.01
CA THR A 166 4.46 -0.89 7.35
C THR A 166 3.03 -0.61 6.88
N ASP A 167 2.19 -1.64 6.91
CA ASP A 167 0.72 -1.52 6.72
C ASP A 167 0.26 -1.04 5.33
N PHE A 168 0.95 -1.40 4.27
CA PHE A 168 0.58 -1.07 2.89
C PHE A 168 -0.84 -1.53 2.52
N GLY A 169 -1.78 -0.57 2.40
CA GLY A 169 -3.14 -0.81 1.93
C GLY A 169 -3.99 -1.74 2.81
N ILE A 170 -3.48 -2.19 3.96
CA ILE A 170 -4.12 -3.19 4.80
C ILE A 170 -5.09 -2.49 5.76
N GLY A 171 -6.39 -2.84 5.67
CA GLY A 171 -7.42 -2.34 6.58
C GLY A 171 -7.87 -0.89 6.32
N ALA A 172 -7.32 -0.21 5.33
CA ALA A 172 -7.63 1.19 5.03
C ALA A 172 -9.08 1.47 4.60
N SER A 173 -9.79 0.45 4.14
CA SER A 173 -11.14 0.59 3.58
C SER A 173 -12.29 0.47 4.60
N GLY A 174 -11.99 0.28 5.89
CA GLY A 174 -13.01 0.13 6.96
C GLY A 174 -13.05 1.29 7.95
N ARG A 175 -12.51 2.46 7.60
CA ARG A 175 -12.38 3.58 8.53
C ARG A 175 -13.64 4.44 8.58
N GLY A 176 -14.62 4.04 9.43
CA GLY A 176 -15.65 4.96 9.92
C GLY A 176 -15.17 5.84 11.09
N ASP A 177 -14.49 5.25 12.08
CA ASP A 177 -14.23 5.89 13.37
C ASP A 177 -12.74 6.07 13.75
N ALA A 178 -11.78 5.49 12.99
CA ALA A 178 -10.34 5.62 13.28
C ALA A 178 -9.68 6.88 12.67
N GLN A 179 -10.49 7.86 12.23
CA GLN A 179 -10.06 9.00 11.43
C GLN A 179 -9.44 10.13 12.27
N GLU A 180 -9.67 10.18 13.58
CA GLU A 180 -9.19 11.29 14.41
C GLU A 180 -7.66 11.30 14.53
N ASP A 181 -7.02 10.14 14.73
CA ASP A 181 -5.55 10.03 14.85
C ASP A 181 -4.82 10.18 13.51
N ALA A 182 -5.51 9.99 12.40
CA ALA A 182 -4.95 10.11 11.05
C ALA A 182 -5.33 11.42 10.33
N ALA A 183 -6.18 12.26 10.92
CA ALA A 183 -6.79 13.43 10.27
C ALA A 183 -5.76 14.37 9.61
N GLY A 184 -4.56 14.51 10.20
CA GLY A 184 -3.49 15.34 9.66
C GLY A 184 -2.68 14.70 8.52
N PHE A 185 -2.90 13.41 8.19
CA PHE A 185 -2.15 12.65 7.20
C PHE A 185 -3.02 12.12 6.06
N VAL A 186 -4.30 12.48 6.02
CA VAL A 186 -5.28 12.05 5.01
C VAL A 186 -5.44 13.14 3.97
N ALA A 187 -5.18 12.81 2.71
CA ALA A 187 -5.29 13.74 1.60
C ALA A 187 -6.72 14.26 1.42
N PRO A 188 -6.90 15.55 1.03
CA PRO A 188 -8.21 16.22 1.00
C PRO A 188 -9.23 15.57 0.04
N GLU A 189 -8.76 14.93 -1.02
CA GLU A 189 -9.63 14.22 -1.97
C GLU A 189 -10.41 13.06 -1.35
N TYR A 190 -9.95 12.48 -0.24
CA TYR A 190 -10.73 11.46 0.47
C TYR A 190 -12.06 12.01 1.03
N GLY A 191 -12.03 13.25 1.52
CA GLY A 191 -13.25 13.93 2.03
C GLY A 191 -14.26 14.26 0.94
N SER A 192 -13.83 14.36 -0.32
CA SER A 192 -14.66 14.67 -1.48
C SER A 192 -15.23 13.42 -2.19
N GLY A 193 -14.98 12.22 -1.68
CA GLY A 193 -15.47 10.97 -2.27
C GLY A 193 -14.72 10.55 -3.54
N ARG A 194 -13.59 11.18 -3.85
CA ARG A 194 -12.67 10.75 -4.93
C ARG A 194 -11.90 9.51 -4.50
N VAL A 195 -11.56 8.66 -5.44
CA VAL A 195 -10.79 7.43 -5.17
C VAL A 195 -9.34 7.78 -4.86
N ALA A 196 -8.83 7.25 -3.73
CA ALA A 196 -7.42 7.36 -3.39
C ALA A 196 -6.52 6.76 -4.47
N GLY A 197 -5.44 7.46 -4.78
CA GLY A 197 -4.44 7.04 -5.75
C GLY A 197 -3.02 7.33 -5.27
N PRO A 198 -2.01 7.07 -6.11
CA PRO A 198 -0.61 7.40 -5.82
C PRO A 198 -0.38 8.84 -5.35
N ALA A 199 -1.10 9.81 -5.93
CA ALA A 199 -1.01 11.20 -5.53
C ALA A 199 -1.49 11.46 -4.09
N SER A 200 -2.43 10.66 -3.57
CA SER A 200 -2.86 10.74 -2.17
C SER A 200 -1.75 10.33 -1.20
N ASP A 201 -0.96 9.30 -1.54
CA ASP A 201 0.20 8.90 -0.74
C ASP A 201 1.32 9.97 -0.77
N LEU A 202 1.47 10.68 -1.89
CA LEU A 202 2.42 11.80 -1.98
C LEU A 202 2.01 12.96 -1.06
N TRP A 203 0.73 13.26 -0.95
CA TRP A 203 0.22 14.23 0.03
C TRP A 203 0.51 13.77 1.47
N SER A 204 0.22 12.49 1.78
CA SER A 204 0.49 11.91 3.09
C SER A 204 1.99 11.92 3.42
N LEU A 205 2.86 11.71 2.41
CA LEU A 205 4.31 11.89 2.56
C LEU A 205 4.67 13.34 2.90
N GLY A 206 4.08 14.32 2.21
CA GLY A 206 4.26 15.73 2.52
C GLY A 206 3.88 16.08 3.97
N ALA A 207 2.73 15.56 4.43
CA ALA A 207 2.25 15.73 5.80
C ALA A 207 3.19 15.07 6.82
N LEU A 208 3.65 13.86 6.54
CA LEU A 208 4.62 13.11 7.37
C LEU A 208 5.92 13.89 7.53
N LEU A 209 6.53 14.31 6.42
CA LEU A 209 7.79 15.08 6.45
C LEU A 209 7.62 16.44 7.11
N SER A 210 6.48 17.11 6.89
CA SER A 210 6.13 18.36 7.57
C SER A 210 5.97 18.21 9.08
N SER A 211 5.58 17.04 9.57
CA SER A 211 5.52 16.76 11.00
C SER A 211 6.90 16.45 11.61
N ALA A 212 7.85 16.03 10.78
CA ALA A 212 9.18 15.62 11.21
C ALA A 212 10.20 16.75 11.21
N VAL A 213 10.07 17.74 10.32
CA VAL A 213 11.05 18.84 10.17
C VAL A 213 10.85 19.90 11.24
N ALA A 214 11.95 20.50 11.70
CA ALA A 214 11.95 21.52 12.75
C ALA A 214 11.28 22.84 12.30
N ASP A 215 11.51 23.26 11.08
CA ASP A 215 10.96 24.49 10.51
C ASP A 215 10.32 24.23 9.14
N ARG A 216 8.98 24.20 9.13
CA ARG A 216 8.19 24.01 7.90
C ARG A 216 8.28 25.22 6.94
N ALA A 217 8.60 26.38 7.48
CA ALA A 217 8.70 27.62 6.71
C ALA A 217 10.14 27.89 6.25
N ALA A 218 11.07 26.95 6.47
CA ALA A 218 12.45 27.10 6.03
C ALA A 218 12.51 27.38 4.53
N ALA A 219 13.11 28.52 4.18
CA ALA A 219 13.40 28.86 2.80
C ALA A 219 14.44 27.86 2.26
N GLY A 220 14.02 26.95 1.38
CA GLY A 220 14.93 25.96 0.81
C GLY A 220 14.22 24.93 -0.06
N PRO A 221 14.98 24.04 -0.70
CA PRO A 221 14.40 23.02 -1.57
C PRO A 221 13.38 22.12 -0.86
N LEU A 222 13.63 21.73 0.41
CA LEU A 222 12.72 20.91 1.20
C LEU A 222 11.39 21.61 1.47
N GLY A 223 11.43 22.88 1.94
CA GLY A 223 10.21 23.66 2.21
C GLY A 223 9.34 23.79 0.96
N SER A 224 9.95 24.15 -0.18
CA SER A 224 9.25 24.25 -1.47
C SER A 224 8.66 22.90 -1.93
N LEU A 225 9.35 21.80 -1.67
CA LEU A 225 8.82 20.46 -1.97
C LEU A 225 7.61 20.15 -1.09
N LEU A 226 7.68 20.43 0.22
CA LEU A 226 6.58 20.17 1.16
C LEU A 226 5.32 20.95 0.78
N GLU A 227 5.46 22.23 0.38
CA GLU A 227 4.34 23.03 -0.11
C GLU A 227 3.68 22.38 -1.35
N ARG A 228 4.47 21.90 -2.31
CA ARG A 228 3.96 21.24 -3.52
C ARG A 228 3.31 19.88 -3.21
N LEU A 229 3.91 19.08 -2.33
CA LEU A 229 3.32 17.79 -1.91
C LEU A 229 1.95 17.98 -1.23
N LEU A 230 1.78 19.08 -0.48
CA LEU A 230 0.55 19.43 0.23
C LEU A 230 -0.43 20.25 -0.63
N ALA A 231 -0.23 20.34 -1.95
CA ALA A 231 -1.18 20.98 -2.84
C ALA A 231 -2.56 20.30 -2.73
N PRO A 232 -3.66 21.10 -2.61
CA PRO A 232 -5.02 20.55 -2.47
C PRO A 232 -5.40 19.63 -3.62
N GLU A 233 -5.11 20.05 -4.85
CA GLU A 233 -5.44 19.27 -6.04
C GLU A 233 -4.33 18.24 -6.33
N PRO A 234 -4.67 16.95 -6.56
CA PRO A 234 -3.69 15.89 -6.82
C PRO A 234 -2.79 16.16 -8.03
N GLU A 235 -3.32 16.83 -9.05
CA GLU A 235 -2.60 17.18 -10.29
C GLU A 235 -1.54 18.28 -10.12
N ASP A 236 -1.63 19.08 -9.06
CA ASP A 236 -0.65 20.12 -8.74
C ASP A 236 0.54 19.58 -7.92
N ARG A 237 0.46 18.34 -7.43
CA ARG A 237 1.53 17.70 -6.67
C ARG A 237 2.67 17.25 -7.59
N PRO A 238 3.92 17.26 -7.09
CA PRO A 238 5.04 16.75 -7.89
C PRO A 238 4.88 15.26 -8.16
N THR A 239 5.52 14.76 -9.22
CA THR A 239 5.66 13.31 -9.42
C THR A 239 6.59 12.69 -8.38
N ALA A 240 6.58 11.37 -8.24
CA ALA A 240 7.49 10.68 -7.34
C ALA A 240 8.96 10.91 -7.73
N GLU A 241 9.25 10.98 -9.02
CA GLU A 241 10.58 11.23 -9.56
C GLU A 241 11.07 12.64 -9.23
N GLU A 242 10.23 13.67 -9.42
CA GLU A 242 10.57 15.05 -9.05
C GLU A 242 10.82 15.18 -7.54
N ALA A 243 9.97 14.55 -6.72
CA ALA A 243 10.14 14.54 -5.29
C ALA A 243 11.44 13.84 -4.85
N ALA A 244 11.79 12.71 -5.51
CA ALA A 244 13.02 11.98 -5.23
C ALA A 244 14.27 12.80 -5.56
N GLU A 245 14.27 13.58 -6.64
CA GLU A 245 15.40 14.46 -7.00
C GLU A 245 15.66 15.49 -5.89
N VAL A 246 14.60 16.17 -5.43
CA VAL A 246 14.74 17.19 -4.38
C VAL A 246 15.16 16.58 -3.04
N LEU A 247 14.53 15.45 -2.66
CA LEU A 247 14.88 14.76 -1.42
C LEU A 247 16.33 14.24 -1.44
N ALA A 248 16.81 13.75 -2.58
CA ALA A 248 18.19 13.31 -2.72
C ALA A 248 19.19 14.48 -2.62
N GLU A 249 18.86 15.62 -3.23
CA GLU A 249 19.66 16.85 -3.11
C GLU A 249 19.80 17.29 -1.64
N VAL A 250 18.67 17.37 -0.91
CA VAL A 250 18.66 17.79 0.50
C VAL A 250 19.37 16.78 1.40
N ALA A 251 19.21 15.47 1.12
CA ALA A 251 19.88 14.39 1.84
C ALA A 251 21.39 14.30 1.52
N GLY A 252 21.88 15.02 0.51
CA GLY A 252 23.27 14.93 0.06
C GLY A 252 23.61 13.60 -0.61
N THR A 253 22.65 12.96 -1.29
CA THR A 253 22.82 11.67 -1.97
C THR A 253 22.47 11.77 -3.45
N SER A 254 22.74 10.71 -4.21
CA SER A 254 22.25 10.61 -5.58
C SER A 254 20.78 10.16 -5.61
N PRO A 255 19.97 10.67 -6.57
CA PRO A 255 18.63 10.16 -6.80
C PRO A 255 18.64 8.65 -7.10
N PRO A 256 17.60 7.90 -6.70
CA PRO A 256 17.51 6.47 -7.00
C PRO A 256 17.36 6.24 -8.51
N ALA A 257 17.82 5.09 -8.99
CA ALA A 257 17.84 4.77 -10.43
C ALA A 257 16.45 4.89 -11.08
N TRP A 258 15.39 4.49 -10.38
CA TRP A 258 14.02 4.58 -10.89
C TRP A 258 13.55 6.02 -11.14
N ALA A 259 14.08 7.02 -10.43
CA ALA A 259 13.78 8.43 -10.66
C ALA A 259 14.44 8.97 -11.94
N ALA A 260 15.51 8.35 -12.41
CA ALA A 260 16.21 8.74 -13.64
C ALA A 260 15.61 8.12 -14.91
N GLU A 261 14.95 6.96 -14.80
CA GLU A 261 14.44 6.20 -15.95
C GLU A 261 13.31 6.91 -16.69
N THR A 262 12.48 7.69 -16.01
CA THR A 262 11.35 8.44 -16.60
C THR A 262 11.76 9.68 -17.39
N ARG A 263 13.03 10.10 -17.32
CA ARG A 263 13.54 11.24 -18.11
C ARG A 263 13.76 10.95 -19.58
N THR A 264 13.67 9.69 -20.00
CA THR A 264 13.70 9.35 -21.42
C THR A 264 12.33 9.65 -22.01
N PRO A 265 12.16 10.68 -22.87
CA PRO A 265 10.88 10.90 -23.53
C PRO A 265 10.51 9.63 -24.28
N PRO A 266 9.21 9.28 -24.34
CA PRO A 266 8.79 8.09 -25.04
C PRO A 266 9.37 8.16 -26.46
N ARG A 267 10.21 7.18 -26.77
CA ARG A 267 10.80 7.05 -28.11
C ARG A 267 9.65 6.94 -29.07
N THR A 268 9.33 8.06 -29.73
CA THR A 268 8.35 8.10 -30.80
C THR A 268 8.83 7.11 -31.86
N VAL A 269 8.27 5.93 -31.84
CA VAL A 269 8.37 5.00 -32.95
C VAL A 269 7.60 5.68 -34.08
N ARG A 270 8.32 6.47 -34.89
CA ARG A 270 7.82 6.87 -36.20
C ARG A 270 7.68 5.58 -36.97
N THR A 271 6.51 4.99 -36.90
CA THR A 271 6.09 4.01 -37.89
C THR A 271 6.05 4.79 -39.22
N ALA A 272 7.11 4.66 -39.98
CA ALA A 272 7.11 5.11 -41.35
C ALA A 272 6.09 4.21 -42.09
N VAL A 273 4.86 4.67 -42.14
CA VAL A 273 3.88 4.13 -43.10
C VAL A 273 4.31 4.65 -44.46
N SER A 274 5.04 3.81 -45.19
CA SER A 274 5.21 4.04 -46.64
C SER A 274 3.84 3.94 -47.29
N PRO A 275 3.47 4.92 -48.13
CA PRO A 275 2.22 4.82 -48.89
C PRO A 275 2.31 3.63 -49.85
N PRO A 276 1.22 2.84 -49.98
CA PRO A 276 1.19 1.75 -50.98
C PRO A 276 1.26 2.34 -52.39
N ALA A 277 2.09 1.70 -53.21
CA ALA A 277 2.16 1.99 -54.64
C ALA A 277 0.81 1.74 -55.33
N PRO A 278 0.46 2.48 -56.39
CA PRO A 278 -0.81 2.30 -57.10
C PRO A 278 -0.81 0.98 -57.86
N GLU A 279 -1.65 0.03 -57.46
CA GLU A 279 -1.92 -1.18 -58.24
C GLU A 279 -2.86 -0.87 -59.42
N ALA A 280 -2.49 -1.44 -60.54
CA ALA A 280 -3.15 -1.31 -61.82
C ALA A 280 -4.55 -1.97 -61.83
N LEU A 281 -5.47 -1.29 -62.50
CA LEU A 281 -6.81 -1.77 -62.85
C LEU A 281 -6.75 -3.10 -63.63
N VAL A 282 -7.37 -4.14 -63.08
CA VAL A 282 -7.80 -5.31 -63.83
C VAL A 282 -9.29 -5.55 -63.55
N SER A 283 -10.01 -5.65 -64.68
CA SER A 283 -11.46 -5.75 -64.84
C SER A 283 -12.14 -6.88 -64.06
N ALA A 284 -13.37 -6.59 -63.63
CA ALA A 284 -14.32 -7.54 -63.07
C ALA A 284 -14.94 -8.46 -64.14
N PRO A 285 -15.50 -9.61 -63.72
CA PRO A 285 -16.84 -9.94 -64.21
C PRO A 285 -17.83 -10.30 -63.06
N ALA A 286 -19.01 -9.72 -63.31
CA ALA A 286 -20.38 -10.21 -63.02
C ALA A 286 -20.77 -10.97 -61.76
N ALA A 287 -21.77 -10.43 -61.13
CA ALA A 287 -22.69 -10.74 -60.10
C ALA A 287 -23.21 -12.20 -59.99
N GLU A 288 -23.35 -12.65 -58.72
CA GLU A 288 -24.43 -13.55 -58.30
C GLU A 288 -24.96 -13.11 -56.94
N GLU A 289 -26.30 -13.07 -56.80
CA GLU A 289 -27.04 -12.55 -55.65
C GLU A 289 -27.06 -13.52 -54.45
N PRO A 290 -27.25 -13.03 -53.20
CA PRO A 290 -27.25 -13.86 -52.00
C PRO A 290 -28.67 -14.45 -51.71
N ARG A 291 -28.73 -15.72 -51.49
CA ARG A 291 -29.90 -16.39 -50.91
C ARG A 291 -30.00 -16.08 -49.38
N ARG A 292 -31.09 -15.44 -49.02
CA ARG A 292 -31.56 -15.28 -47.63
C ARG A 292 -31.89 -16.65 -47.05
N LEU A 293 -31.32 -16.97 -45.85
CA LEU A 293 -31.87 -18.02 -44.96
C LEU A 293 -32.27 -17.34 -43.63
N THR A 294 -33.55 -17.47 -43.38
CA THR A 294 -34.33 -16.96 -42.26
C THR A 294 -33.92 -17.60 -40.93
N ALA A 295 -33.80 -16.78 -39.91
CA ALA A 295 -33.75 -17.18 -38.52
C ALA A 295 -35.14 -17.74 -38.09
N LEU A 296 -35.21 -19.03 -37.75
CA LEU A 296 -36.27 -19.66 -36.95
C LEU A 296 -35.90 -21.13 -36.74
N SER A 297 -35.15 -21.47 -35.69
CA SER A 297 -35.09 -22.82 -35.10
C SER A 297 -34.02 -22.93 -34.02
N ALA A 298 -34.20 -22.30 -32.88
CA ALA A 298 -33.44 -22.60 -31.64
C ALA A 298 -34.19 -22.16 -30.39
N PHE A 299 -35.50 -22.40 -30.34
CA PHE A 299 -36.26 -22.03 -29.13
C PHE A 299 -37.30 -23.13 -28.79
N ASN A 300 -36.86 -24.40 -28.72
CA ASN A 300 -37.78 -25.44 -28.29
C ASN A 300 -37.06 -26.71 -27.77
N LEU A 301 -36.15 -26.57 -26.80
CA LEU A 301 -35.60 -27.78 -26.12
C LEU A 301 -35.27 -27.55 -24.64
N LEU A 302 -36.09 -26.82 -23.89
CA LEU A 302 -35.86 -26.62 -22.43
C LEU A 302 -37.17 -26.51 -21.64
N LEU A 303 -38.17 -27.34 -21.99
CA LEU A 303 -39.38 -27.46 -21.18
C LEU A 303 -39.96 -28.85 -21.30
N GLN A 304 -39.30 -29.87 -20.69
CA GLN A 304 -39.96 -31.13 -20.27
C GLN A 304 -39.03 -31.90 -19.33
N LYS A 305 -39.18 -31.67 -18.03
CA LYS A 305 -39.19 -32.73 -17.01
C LYS A 305 -39.66 -32.17 -15.68
N LYS A 306 -40.91 -32.40 -15.40
CA LYS A 306 -41.51 -32.25 -14.08
C LYS A 306 -41.40 -33.59 -13.34
N PRO A 307 -41.27 -33.61 -11.99
CA PRO A 307 -41.12 -34.83 -11.21
C PRO A 307 -42.45 -35.45 -10.86
N GLU A 308 -42.47 -36.78 -10.77
CA GLU A 308 -43.53 -37.50 -10.06
C GLU A 308 -43.02 -38.04 -8.72
N ARG A 309 -43.93 -38.08 -7.83
CA ARG A 309 -43.94 -38.41 -6.40
C ARG A 309 -43.54 -39.87 -6.12
N GLY A 310 -42.97 -40.10 -4.97
CA GLY A 310 -42.84 -41.30 -4.20
C GLY A 310 -42.26 -40.95 -2.84
#